data_12c5729aaa5e06eb03498e5e7af91985
#
_entry.id   12c5729aaa5e06eb03498e5e7af91985
#
_cell.length_a   1.000
_cell.length_b   1.000
_cell.length_c   1.000
_cell.angle_alpha   90.00
_cell.angle_beta   90.00
_cell.angle_gamma   90.00
#
_symmetry.space_group_name_H-M   'P 1'
#
loop_
_entity.id
_entity.type
_entity.pdbx_description
1 polymer ?
#
loop_
_entity_poly.entity_id
_entity_poly.type
_entity_poly.pdbx_seq_one_letter_code
_entity_poly.pdbx_strand_id
1 'polypeptide(L)'
;RELSSSKAVLKAKKILNVKKAGHAGTLDPFATGVLPVALGEATKTIRFLVEKEKKYKFTVEWGKETDTDDIKGRVIKYSDVIPIKRNILKKVKLFKGITNQIPPNYSAIKVNGKRAYKIAREIYEHGNKDLKINYKSRTIRIDKFNIINHRGAETEFEITCSKGTYIRALARDLGRSLGTLAFVKQLKRLAVGKFNLENAISLDFLENLKHKDEVKNLVLSFSDVLDDIPVLQINKKESEMIKFGQRLDVGEKIIKFDFKNYESAIFLICSQTTPIAFGRLEKNEIQPIKVFNFDWLLKRRFRCR
;
A
#
# COMPACT_ATOMS: atom_id res chain seq x y z
N ARG A 1 -3.74 -11.19 -14.02
CA ARG A 1 -4.45 -11.91 -12.95
C ARG A 1 -3.59 -13.09 -12.47
N GLU A 2 -3.74 -13.52 -11.21
CA GLU A 2 -3.04 -14.67 -10.58
C GLU A 2 -1.54 -14.50 -10.34
N LEU A 3 -0.98 -13.35 -10.64
CA LEU A 3 0.40 -13.02 -10.35
C LEU A 3 0.51 -12.41 -8.94
N SER A 4 1.32 -13.00 -8.06
CA SER A 4 1.56 -12.37 -6.75
C SER A 4 2.33 -11.06 -6.91
N SER A 5 2.10 -10.11 -6.00
CA SER A 5 2.82 -8.81 -6.00
C SER A 5 4.35 -9.00 -6.03
N SER A 6 4.88 -9.99 -5.31
CA SER A 6 6.31 -10.30 -5.32
C SER A 6 6.80 -10.81 -6.68
N LYS A 7 6.02 -11.67 -7.36
CA LYS A 7 6.35 -12.13 -8.72
C LYS A 7 6.31 -10.98 -9.73
N ALA A 8 5.33 -10.07 -9.61
CA ALA A 8 5.25 -8.86 -10.43
C ALA A 8 6.49 -7.97 -10.26
N VAL A 9 6.94 -7.76 -9.03
CA VAL A 9 8.18 -7.00 -8.73
C VAL A 9 9.41 -7.69 -9.30
N LEU A 10 9.53 -9.02 -9.16
CA LEU A 10 10.65 -9.77 -9.71
C LEU A 10 10.70 -9.67 -11.24
N LYS A 11 9.54 -9.75 -11.91
CA LYS A 11 9.42 -9.58 -13.35
C LYS A 11 9.86 -8.17 -13.78
N ALA A 12 9.32 -7.12 -13.15
CA ALA A 12 9.74 -5.75 -13.40
C ALA A 12 11.25 -5.53 -13.12
N LYS A 13 11.76 -6.07 -12.00
CA LYS A 13 13.19 -6.02 -11.66
C LYS A 13 14.07 -6.59 -12.76
N LYS A 14 13.67 -7.75 -13.33
CA LYS A 14 14.42 -8.44 -14.43
C LYS A 14 14.40 -7.61 -15.70
N ILE A 15 13.21 -7.14 -16.13
CA ILE A 15 13.06 -6.34 -17.35
C ILE A 15 13.89 -5.05 -17.28
N LEU A 16 13.79 -4.36 -16.14
CA LEU A 16 14.46 -3.08 -15.91
C LEU A 16 15.95 -3.22 -15.55
N ASN A 17 16.46 -4.44 -15.41
CA ASN A 17 17.83 -4.76 -15.03
C ASN A 17 18.33 -3.98 -13.81
N VAL A 18 17.51 -3.94 -12.73
CA VAL A 18 17.87 -3.23 -11.49
C VAL A 18 18.27 -4.22 -10.40
N LYS A 19 19.25 -3.83 -9.54
CA LYS A 19 19.75 -4.69 -8.46
C LYS A 19 18.71 -4.91 -7.36
N LYS A 20 17.84 -3.91 -7.11
CA LYS A 20 16.88 -3.92 -6.00
C LYS A 20 15.54 -3.36 -6.46
N ALA A 21 14.45 -4.01 -6.05
CA ALA A 21 13.10 -3.53 -6.25
C ALA A 21 12.19 -3.96 -5.08
N GLY A 22 11.11 -3.23 -4.87
CA GLY A 22 10.10 -3.53 -3.87
C GLY A 22 8.77 -2.89 -4.22
N HIS A 23 7.68 -3.24 -3.52
CA HIS A 23 6.36 -2.66 -3.76
C HIS A 23 5.76 -2.02 -2.52
N ALA A 24 4.88 -1.04 -2.72
CA ALA A 24 4.14 -0.37 -1.66
C ALA A 24 2.72 -0.91 -1.55
N GLY A 25 2.57 -1.97 -0.76
CA GLY A 25 1.28 -2.61 -0.45
C GLY A 25 0.95 -3.77 -1.37
N THR A 26 0.86 -4.95 -0.77
CA THR A 26 0.50 -6.21 -1.45
C THR A 26 -0.90 -6.13 -2.05
N LEU A 27 -1.08 -6.65 -3.25
CA LEU A 27 -2.36 -7.02 -3.85
C LEU A 27 -2.60 -8.51 -3.63
N ASP A 28 -3.85 -8.87 -3.35
CA ASP A 28 -4.26 -10.27 -3.34
C ASP A 28 -4.07 -10.90 -4.74
N PRO A 29 -3.76 -12.20 -4.87
CA PRO A 29 -3.45 -12.81 -6.16
C PRO A 29 -4.56 -12.70 -7.21
N PHE A 30 -5.83 -12.71 -6.78
CA PHE A 30 -6.99 -12.54 -7.67
C PHE A 30 -7.26 -11.07 -8.05
N ALA A 31 -6.67 -10.12 -7.31
CA ALA A 31 -6.86 -8.69 -7.54
C ALA A 31 -6.06 -8.19 -8.73
N THR A 32 -6.53 -7.07 -9.29
CA THR A 32 -5.85 -6.32 -10.35
C THR A 32 -5.61 -4.87 -9.94
N GLY A 33 -4.93 -4.10 -10.78
CA GLY A 33 -4.80 -2.64 -10.62
C GLY A 33 -3.42 -2.18 -10.18
N VAL A 34 -3.38 -1.01 -9.59
CA VAL A 34 -2.15 -0.24 -9.31
C VAL A 34 -1.28 -0.92 -8.25
N LEU A 35 -0.03 -1.21 -8.60
CA LEU A 35 1.01 -1.68 -7.69
C LEU A 35 2.23 -0.75 -7.82
N PRO A 36 2.42 0.23 -6.91
CA PRO A 36 3.61 1.05 -6.93
C PRO A 36 4.86 0.20 -6.68
N VAL A 37 5.81 0.25 -7.61
CA VAL A 37 7.08 -0.48 -7.54
C VAL A 37 8.21 0.53 -7.41
N ALA A 38 8.99 0.41 -6.35
CA ALA A 38 10.17 1.22 -6.13
C ALA A 38 11.42 0.47 -6.59
N LEU A 39 12.33 1.16 -7.27
CA LEU A 39 13.54 0.62 -7.88
C LEU A 39 14.79 1.18 -7.19
N GLY A 40 15.80 0.35 -6.97
CA GLY A 40 17.06 0.77 -6.37
C GLY A 40 16.88 1.45 -5.01
N GLU A 41 17.46 2.63 -4.86
CA GLU A 41 17.39 3.43 -3.64
C GLU A 41 15.97 3.93 -3.30
N ALA A 42 15.08 4.05 -4.30
CA ALA A 42 13.69 4.38 -4.07
C ALA A 42 12.96 3.33 -3.21
N THR A 43 13.50 2.13 -3.02
CA THR A 43 12.94 1.17 -2.06
C THR A 43 12.89 1.70 -0.62
N LYS A 44 13.71 2.72 -0.30
CA LYS A 44 13.69 3.40 1.01
C LYS A 44 12.46 4.29 1.20
N THR A 45 11.75 4.67 0.10
CA THR A 45 10.52 5.46 0.13
C THR A 45 9.26 4.63 0.35
N ILE A 46 9.34 3.30 0.23
CA ILE A 46 8.17 2.39 0.29
C ILE A 46 7.34 2.62 1.55
N ARG A 47 7.98 2.88 2.70
CA ARG A 47 7.30 3.13 3.97
C ARG A 47 6.31 4.30 3.88
N PHE A 48 6.63 5.36 3.14
CA PHE A 48 5.74 6.51 2.97
C PHE A 48 4.58 6.20 2.05
N LEU A 49 4.83 5.45 0.98
CA LEU A 49 3.79 5.01 0.04
C LEU A 49 2.80 4.03 0.68
N VAL A 50 3.27 3.18 1.60
CA VAL A 50 2.39 2.26 2.34
C VAL A 50 1.39 3.02 3.22
N GLU A 51 1.76 4.19 3.75
CA GLU A 51 0.89 5.04 4.58
C GLU A 51 -0.23 5.72 3.78
N LYS A 52 -0.05 5.95 2.48
CA LYS A 52 -1.03 6.64 1.63
C LYS A 52 -2.38 5.91 1.60
N GLU A 53 -3.44 6.65 1.39
CA GLU A 53 -4.78 6.10 1.15
C GLU A 53 -4.81 5.20 -0.10
N LYS A 54 -5.80 4.33 -0.16
CA LYS A 54 -6.04 3.43 -1.30
C LYS A 54 -7.46 3.58 -1.78
N LYS A 55 -7.61 3.55 -3.10
CA LYS A 55 -8.92 3.54 -3.76
C LYS A 55 -9.13 2.19 -4.43
N TYR A 56 -10.27 1.56 -4.16
CA TYR A 56 -10.63 0.27 -4.74
C TYR A 56 -11.99 0.30 -5.41
N LYS A 57 -12.14 -0.53 -6.44
CA LYS A 57 -13.40 -0.97 -7.00
C LYS A 57 -13.50 -2.47 -6.80
N PHE A 58 -14.63 -2.95 -6.27
CA PHE A 58 -14.80 -4.36 -5.98
C PHE A 58 -16.25 -4.80 -6.08
N THR A 59 -16.45 -6.07 -6.42
CA THR A 59 -17.75 -6.72 -6.49
C THR A 59 -17.89 -7.71 -5.35
N VAL A 60 -18.96 -7.59 -4.60
CA VAL A 60 -19.39 -8.53 -3.56
C VAL A 60 -20.44 -9.44 -4.12
N GLU A 61 -20.37 -10.75 -3.85
CA GLU A 61 -21.43 -11.71 -4.05
C GLU A 61 -22.04 -12.03 -2.69
N TRP A 62 -23.37 -11.94 -2.60
CA TRP A 62 -24.16 -12.19 -1.40
C TRP A 62 -24.65 -13.63 -1.34
N GLY A 63 -25.01 -14.09 -0.13
CA GLY A 63 -25.57 -15.41 0.10
C GLY A 63 -24.56 -16.53 0.30
N LYS A 64 -23.27 -16.24 0.23
CA LYS A 64 -22.20 -17.23 0.43
C LYS A 64 -21.04 -16.67 1.23
N GLU A 65 -20.40 -17.50 2.04
CA GLU A 65 -19.14 -17.22 2.71
C GLU A 65 -18.08 -18.20 2.22
N THR A 66 -16.88 -17.70 1.89
CA THR A 66 -15.74 -18.53 1.53
C THR A 66 -14.67 -18.48 2.65
N ASP A 67 -13.85 -19.51 2.76
CA ASP A 67 -12.79 -19.59 3.77
C ASP A 67 -11.71 -18.50 3.65
N THR A 68 -11.56 -17.92 2.45
CA THR A 68 -10.61 -16.81 2.18
C THR A 68 -11.26 -15.43 2.13
N ASP A 69 -12.59 -15.33 2.32
CA ASP A 69 -13.39 -14.12 2.10
C ASP A 69 -13.32 -13.59 0.64
N ASP A 70 -12.86 -14.42 -0.34
CA ASP A 70 -12.76 -14.08 -1.76
C ASP A 70 -13.09 -15.26 -2.68
N ILE A 71 -13.14 -15.02 -4.00
CA ILE A 71 -13.53 -16.00 -5.03
C ILE A 71 -12.60 -17.23 -5.13
N LYS A 72 -11.40 -17.17 -4.55
CA LYS A 72 -10.43 -18.28 -4.58
C LYS A 72 -10.67 -19.29 -3.45
N GLY A 73 -11.44 -18.90 -2.45
CA GLY A 73 -11.81 -19.75 -1.33
C GLY A 73 -12.90 -20.77 -1.68
N ARG A 74 -13.00 -21.81 -0.85
CA ARG A 74 -14.11 -22.76 -0.91
C ARG A 74 -15.30 -22.17 -0.18
N VAL A 75 -16.48 -22.39 -0.70
CA VAL A 75 -17.71 -22.01 0.00
C VAL A 75 -17.87 -22.87 1.25
N ILE A 76 -17.97 -22.20 2.40
CA ILE A 76 -18.10 -22.86 3.71
C ILE A 76 -19.48 -22.68 4.34
N LYS A 77 -20.26 -21.68 3.88
CA LYS A 77 -21.60 -21.40 4.34
C LYS A 77 -22.47 -20.81 3.24
N TYR A 78 -23.78 -21.04 3.32
CA TYR A 78 -24.80 -20.49 2.44
C TYR A 78 -25.85 -19.71 3.24
N SER A 79 -26.48 -18.74 2.60
CA SER A 79 -27.64 -17.99 3.10
C SER A 79 -28.57 -17.65 1.93
N ASP A 80 -29.84 -17.82 2.11
CA ASP A 80 -30.86 -17.47 1.10
C ASP A 80 -31.18 -15.96 1.12
N VAL A 81 -30.66 -15.23 2.07
CA VAL A 81 -30.89 -13.79 2.22
C VAL A 81 -30.04 -13.01 1.23
N ILE A 82 -30.70 -12.40 0.24
CA ILE A 82 -30.07 -11.45 -0.69
C ILE A 82 -30.54 -10.04 -0.33
N PRO A 83 -29.62 -9.14 0.08
CA PRO A 83 -30.01 -7.82 0.55
C PRO A 83 -30.41 -6.92 -0.61
N ILE A 84 -31.49 -6.14 -0.43
CA ILE A 84 -31.91 -5.13 -1.40
C ILE A 84 -31.01 -3.87 -1.31
N LYS A 85 -30.89 -3.15 -2.42
CA LYS A 85 -30.04 -1.95 -2.54
C LYS A 85 -30.25 -0.93 -1.41
N ARG A 86 -31.50 -0.68 -1.01
CA ARG A 86 -31.86 0.26 0.07
C ARG A 86 -31.21 -0.13 1.41
N ASN A 87 -31.20 -1.41 1.76
CA ASN A 87 -30.61 -1.90 3.00
C ASN A 87 -29.08 -1.80 2.96
N ILE A 88 -28.47 -2.13 1.82
CA ILE A 88 -27.02 -1.99 1.60
C ILE A 88 -26.61 -0.52 1.76
N LEU A 89 -27.33 0.44 1.15
CA LEU A 89 -27.06 1.88 1.25
C LEU A 89 -27.10 2.37 2.71
N LYS A 90 -28.06 1.91 3.51
CA LYS A 90 -28.15 2.26 4.94
C LYS A 90 -26.91 1.76 5.71
N LYS A 91 -26.51 0.50 5.47
CA LYS A 91 -25.36 -0.11 6.15
C LYS A 91 -24.03 0.49 5.74
N VAL A 92 -23.80 0.72 4.45
CA VAL A 92 -22.57 1.36 3.91
C VAL A 92 -22.29 2.70 4.60
N LYS A 93 -23.32 3.48 4.92
CA LYS A 93 -23.14 4.76 5.66
C LYS A 93 -22.53 4.54 7.04
N LEU A 94 -22.86 3.44 7.74
CA LEU A 94 -22.36 3.13 9.09
C LEU A 94 -20.90 2.64 9.08
N PHE A 95 -20.39 2.21 7.94
CA PHE A 95 -18.99 1.78 7.78
C PHE A 95 -18.04 2.95 7.48
N LYS A 96 -18.56 4.16 7.20
CA LYS A 96 -17.73 5.35 6.98
C LYS A 96 -17.15 5.88 8.29
N GLY A 97 -15.96 6.45 8.19
CA GLY A 97 -15.23 6.99 9.34
C GLY A 97 -14.23 6.00 9.93
N ILE A 98 -13.89 6.18 11.18
CA ILE A 98 -12.94 5.34 11.92
C ILE A 98 -13.68 4.13 12.47
N THR A 99 -13.18 2.94 12.18
CA THR A 99 -13.76 1.68 12.65
C THR A 99 -12.69 0.63 12.91
N ASN A 100 -13.05 -0.40 13.67
CA ASN A 100 -12.18 -1.53 13.92
C ASN A 100 -12.51 -2.70 12.98
N GLN A 101 -11.49 -3.31 12.42
CA GLN A 101 -11.63 -4.44 11.51
C GLN A 101 -10.81 -5.63 11.99
N ILE A 102 -11.41 -6.81 12.00
CA ILE A 102 -10.71 -8.09 12.18
C ILE A 102 -10.21 -8.56 10.82
N PRO A 103 -8.90 -8.74 10.66
CA PRO A 103 -8.32 -9.19 9.39
C PRO A 103 -8.84 -10.56 8.93
N PRO A 104 -8.78 -10.89 7.63
CA PRO A 104 -9.13 -12.22 7.14
C PRO A 104 -8.09 -13.26 7.57
N ASN A 105 -8.51 -14.53 7.68
CA ASN A 105 -7.63 -15.63 8.06
C ASN A 105 -6.42 -15.78 7.11
N TYR A 106 -6.65 -15.60 5.83
CA TYR A 106 -5.60 -15.65 4.80
C TYR A 106 -4.97 -14.26 4.59
N SER A 107 -4.21 -13.79 5.59
CA SER A 107 -3.52 -12.50 5.52
C SER A 107 -2.00 -12.64 5.77
N ALA A 108 -1.24 -11.62 5.36
CA ALA A 108 0.21 -11.57 5.58
C ALA A 108 0.61 -11.07 6.99
N ILE A 109 -0.36 -10.91 7.89
CA ILE A 109 -0.11 -10.48 9.27
C ILE A 109 0.67 -11.55 10.01
N LYS A 110 1.56 -11.14 10.89
CA LYS A 110 2.24 -12.06 11.81
C LYS A 110 1.40 -12.23 13.07
N VAL A 111 1.14 -13.47 13.43
CA VAL A 111 0.53 -13.89 14.69
C VAL A 111 1.53 -14.85 15.33
N ASN A 112 2.02 -14.52 16.52
CA ASN A 112 3.03 -15.30 17.24
C ASN A 112 4.26 -15.66 16.36
N GLY A 113 4.77 -14.68 15.59
CA GLY A 113 5.94 -14.85 14.71
C GLY A 113 5.65 -15.50 13.35
N LYS A 114 4.57 -16.25 13.18
CA LYS A 114 4.17 -16.90 11.92
C LYS A 114 3.20 -16.03 11.10
N ARG A 115 3.22 -16.16 9.79
CA ARG A 115 2.24 -15.50 8.92
C ARG A 115 0.86 -16.16 9.06
N ALA A 116 -0.20 -15.36 9.23
CA ALA A 116 -1.56 -15.86 9.43
C ALA A 116 -2.03 -16.82 8.33
N TYR A 117 -1.71 -16.55 7.05
CA TYR A 117 -2.06 -17.45 5.94
C TYR A 117 -1.39 -18.83 6.04
N LYS A 118 -0.19 -18.94 6.68
CA LYS A 118 0.45 -20.25 6.91
C LYS A 118 -0.29 -21.03 8.00
N ILE A 119 -0.63 -20.34 9.08
CA ILE A 119 -1.42 -20.95 10.17
C ILE A 119 -2.79 -21.40 9.65
N ALA A 120 -3.46 -20.54 8.84
CA ALA A 120 -4.74 -20.90 8.26
C ALA A 120 -4.67 -22.14 7.36
N ARG A 121 -3.59 -22.31 6.58
CA ARG A 121 -3.36 -23.53 5.78
C ARG A 121 -3.10 -24.75 6.68
N GLU A 122 -2.26 -24.63 7.69
CA GLU A 122 -1.98 -25.70 8.66
C GLU A 122 -3.27 -26.19 9.32
N ILE A 123 -4.13 -25.26 9.77
CA ILE A 123 -5.45 -25.60 10.35
C ILE A 123 -6.32 -26.37 9.35
N TYR A 124 -6.31 -25.92 8.09
CA TYR A 124 -7.13 -26.48 7.05
C TYR A 124 -6.61 -27.87 6.59
N GLU A 125 -5.32 -28.02 6.33
CA GLU A 125 -4.69 -29.25 5.83
C GLU A 125 -4.70 -30.38 6.86
N HIS A 126 -4.55 -30.04 8.14
CA HIS A 126 -4.47 -31.03 9.24
C HIS A 126 -5.77 -31.17 10.03
N GLY A 127 -6.85 -30.51 9.62
CA GLY A 127 -8.16 -30.62 10.26
C GLY A 127 -8.21 -30.15 11.73
N ASN A 128 -7.22 -29.38 12.15
CA ASN A 128 -7.08 -28.95 13.55
C ASN A 128 -8.01 -27.78 13.84
N LYS A 129 -9.31 -28.08 14.05
CA LYS A 129 -10.38 -27.11 14.30
C LYS A 129 -10.23 -26.31 15.60
N ASP A 130 -9.39 -26.78 16.52
CA ASP A 130 -9.16 -26.16 17.83
C ASP A 130 -8.17 -24.99 17.78
N LEU A 131 -7.37 -24.88 16.73
CA LEU A 131 -6.48 -23.77 16.49
C LEU A 131 -7.25 -22.53 16.01
N LYS A 132 -7.74 -21.72 16.94
CA LYS A 132 -8.30 -20.40 16.63
C LYS A 132 -7.18 -19.37 16.49
N ILE A 133 -7.15 -18.68 15.34
CA ILE A 133 -6.23 -17.55 15.15
C ILE A 133 -6.83 -16.34 15.88
N ASN A 134 -6.20 -15.96 17.00
CA ASN A 134 -6.63 -14.78 17.75
C ASN A 134 -6.06 -13.51 17.09
N TYR A 135 -6.86 -12.86 16.26
CA TYR A 135 -6.48 -11.61 15.62
C TYR A 135 -6.75 -10.41 16.51
N LYS A 136 -5.76 -9.56 16.70
CA LYS A 136 -6.02 -8.20 17.20
C LYS A 136 -6.77 -7.41 16.13
N SER A 137 -7.86 -6.77 16.51
CA SER A 137 -8.55 -5.81 15.66
C SER A 137 -7.62 -4.66 15.28
N ARG A 138 -7.88 -4.03 14.13
CA ARG A 138 -7.11 -2.90 13.63
C ARG A 138 -8.03 -1.73 13.39
N THR A 139 -7.60 -0.57 13.82
CA THR A 139 -8.26 0.67 13.47
C THR A 139 -7.98 0.99 12.00
N ILE A 140 -9.03 1.17 11.22
CA ILE A 140 -9.01 1.61 9.83
C ILE A 140 -9.89 2.85 9.68
N ARG A 141 -9.67 3.61 8.59
CA ARG A 141 -10.54 4.74 8.23
C ARG A 141 -11.08 4.52 6.82
N ILE A 142 -12.38 4.72 6.67
CA ILE A 142 -13.09 4.66 5.40
C ILE A 142 -13.60 6.06 5.08
N ASP A 143 -12.98 6.72 4.10
CA ASP A 143 -13.29 8.10 3.74
C ASP A 143 -14.47 8.18 2.77
N LYS A 144 -14.51 7.26 1.79
CA LYS A 144 -15.61 7.14 0.83
C LYS A 144 -16.01 5.69 0.68
N PHE A 145 -17.30 5.42 0.65
CA PHE A 145 -17.83 4.08 0.38
C PHE A 145 -19.16 4.23 -0.35
N ASN A 146 -19.18 3.88 -1.64
CA ASN A 146 -20.30 4.11 -2.53
C ASN A 146 -20.67 2.83 -3.28
N ILE A 147 -21.98 2.63 -3.51
CA ILE A 147 -22.48 1.61 -4.43
C ILE A 147 -22.40 2.18 -5.85
N ILE A 148 -21.75 1.45 -6.75
CA ILE A 148 -21.71 1.77 -8.18
C ILE A 148 -22.88 1.10 -8.89
N ASN A 149 -23.05 -0.21 -8.65
CA ASN A 149 -24.11 -1.00 -9.26
C ASN A 149 -24.61 -2.07 -8.30
N HIS A 150 -25.87 -2.50 -8.48
CA HIS A 150 -26.45 -3.61 -7.72
C HIS A 150 -27.39 -4.38 -8.63
N ARG A 151 -27.14 -5.68 -8.81
CA ARG A 151 -27.95 -6.57 -9.64
C ARG A 151 -28.03 -7.95 -9.00
N GLY A 152 -29.23 -8.40 -8.67
CA GLY A 152 -29.46 -9.72 -8.05
C GLY A 152 -28.59 -9.91 -6.81
N ALA A 153 -27.82 -10.98 -6.80
CA ALA A 153 -26.92 -11.32 -5.70
C ALA A 153 -25.56 -10.59 -5.73
N GLU A 154 -25.37 -9.60 -6.59
CA GLU A 154 -24.07 -8.90 -6.70
C GLU A 154 -24.21 -7.40 -6.49
N THR A 155 -23.20 -6.83 -5.83
CA THR A 155 -23.08 -5.39 -5.67
C THR A 155 -21.65 -4.94 -5.95
N GLU A 156 -21.52 -3.97 -6.83
CA GLU A 156 -20.25 -3.31 -7.14
C GLU A 156 -20.10 -2.03 -6.30
N PHE A 157 -18.96 -1.88 -5.68
CA PHE A 157 -18.62 -0.77 -4.80
C PHE A 157 -17.36 -0.04 -5.25
N GLU A 158 -17.29 1.24 -4.89
CA GLU A 158 -16.06 2.02 -4.87
C GLU A 158 -15.79 2.52 -3.45
N ILE A 159 -14.54 2.38 -2.99
CA ILE A 159 -14.12 2.76 -1.64
C ILE A 159 -12.79 3.51 -1.67
N THR A 160 -12.67 4.54 -0.82
CA THR A 160 -11.40 5.18 -0.44
C THR A 160 -11.15 4.92 1.03
N CYS A 161 -9.98 4.37 1.39
CA CYS A 161 -9.70 3.94 2.74
C CYS A 161 -8.22 4.06 3.11
N SER A 162 -7.94 4.06 4.40
CA SER A 162 -6.59 4.10 4.96
C SER A 162 -5.79 2.82 4.65
N LYS A 163 -4.49 2.88 4.93
CA LYS A 163 -3.65 1.67 4.95
C LYS A 163 -4.23 0.59 5.85
N GLY A 164 -3.90 -0.67 5.55
CA GLY A 164 -4.27 -1.82 6.38
C GLY A 164 -5.71 -2.27 6.26
N THR A 165 -6.56 -1.58 5.50
CA THR A 165 -7.93 -1.99 5.22
C THR A 165 -7.94 -3.23 4.33
N TYR A 166 -8.61 -4.30 4.79
CA TYR A 166 -8.87 -5.50 4.03
C TYR A 166 -10.26 -5.45 3.41
N ILE A 167 -10.33 -5.34 2.09
CA ILE A 167 -11.62 -5.29 1.35
C ILE A 167 -12.39 -6.59 1.54
N ARG A 168 -11.70 -7.72 1.65
CA ARG A 168 -12.30 -9.04 1.93
C ARG A 168 -13.01 -9.07 3.29
N ALA A 169 -12.34 -8.63 4.34
CA ALA A 169 -12.95 -8.55 5.67
C ALA A 169 -14.12 -7.55 5.68
N LEU A 170 -14.00 -6.42 4.95
CA LEU A 170 -15.09 -5.44 4.83
C LEU A 170 -16.34 -6.06 4.20
N ALA A 171 -16.19 -6.85 3.12
CA ALA A 171 -17.30 -7.53 2.46
C ALA A 171 -17.98 -8.56 3.40
N ARG A 172 -17.18 -9.37 4.10
CA ARG A 172 -17.65 -10.32 5.11
C ARG A 172 -18.45 -9.59 6.22
N ASP A 173 -17.88 -8.54 6.79
CA ASP A 173 -18.49 -7.84 7.92
C ASP A 173 -19.74 -7.06 7.49
N LEU A 174 -19.76 -6.53 6.27
CA LEU A 174 -20.95 -5.91 5.67
C LEU A 174 -22.06 -6.95 5.47
N GLY A 175 -21.74 -8.14 4.94
CA GLY A 175 -22.69 -9.25 4.80
C GLY A 175 -23.32 -9.61 6.14
N ARG A 176 -22.50 -9.86 7.15
CA ARG A 176 -22.95 -10.18 8.51
C ARG A 176 -23.84 -9.09 9.10
N SER A 177 -23.51 -7.81 8.88
CA SER A 177 -24.32 -6.68 9.35
C SER A 177 -25.69 -6.57 8.67
N LEU A 178 -25.84 -7.18 7.49
CA LEU A 178 -27.08 -7.26 6.72
C LEU A 178 -27.87 -8.55 6.98
N GLY A 179 -27.42 -9.42 7.91
CA GLY A 179 -28.03 -10.71 8.20
C GLY A 179 -27.83 -11.76 7.11
N THR A 180 -26.78 -11.62 6.30
CA THR A 180 -26.41 -12.55 5.24
C THR A 180 -24.92 -12.84 5.23
N LEU A 181 -24.47 -13.57 4.22
CA LEU A 181 -23.07 -13.92 3.98
C LEU A 181 -22.57 -13.22 2.72
N ALA A 182 -21.26 -12.99 2.63
CA ALA A 182 -20.66 -12.32 1.49
C ALA A 182 -19.17 -12.63 1.32
N PHE A 183 -18.73 -12.61 0.08
CA PHE A 183 -17.30 -12.66 -0.27
C PHE A 183 -16.98 -11.70 -1.42
N VAL A 184 -15.70 -11.38 -1.61
CA VAL A 184 -15.27 -10.53 -2.73
C VAL A 184 -15.08 -11.37 -3.98
N LYS A 185 -15.90 -11.10 -5.00
CA LYS A 185 -15.84 -11.76 -6.31
C LYS A 185 -14.78 -11.14 -7.23
N GLN A 186 -14.67 -9.81 -7.22
CA GLN A 186 -13.70 -9.07 -8.00
C GLN A 186 -13.11 -7.95 -7.17
N LEU A 187 -11.81 -7.68 -7.36
CA LEU A 187 -11.10 -6.62 -6.66
C LEU A 187 -10.13 -5.93 -7.62
N LYS A 188 -10.24 -4.60 -7.71
CA LYS A 188 -9.33 -3.77 -8.49
C LYS A 188 -8.87 -2.58 -7.66
N ARG A 189 -7.56 -2.43 -7.44
CA ARG A 189 -7.02 -1.23 -6.81
C ARG A 189 -6.85 -0.13 -7.83
N LEU A 190 -7.64 0.93 -7.70
CA LEU A 190 -7.68 2.05 -8.62
C LEU A 190 -6.54 3.04 -8.38
N ALA A 191 -6.17 3.24 -7.08
CA ALA A 191 -5.10 4.15 -6.72
C ALA A 191 -4.41 3.80 -5.39
N VAL A 192 -3.18 4.29 -5.22
CA VAL A 192 -2.40 4.36 -3.98
C VAL A 192 -1.84 5.77 -3.90
N GLY A 193 -2.39 6.62 -3.02
CA GLY A 193 -2.13 8.06 -3.04
C GLY A 193 -2.38 8.62 -4.43
N LYS A 194 -1.41 9.31 -5.00
CA LYS A 194 -1.49 9.90 -6.35
C LYS A 194 -1.27 8.92 -7.51
N PHE A 195 -0.75 7.71 -7.24
CA PHE A 195 -0.58 6.69 -8.29
C PHE A 195 -1.92 6.06 -8.62
N ASN A 196 -2.39 6.22 -9.83
CA ASN A 196 -3.67 5.74 -10.31
C ASN A 196 -3.51 4.91 -11.59
N LEU A 197 -4.61 4.40 -12.14
CA LEU A 197 -4.60 3.58 -13.35
C LEU A 197 -4.19 4.35 -14.62
N GLU A 198 -4.42 5.66 -14.68
CA GLU A 198 -4.13 6.49 -15.84
C GLU A 198 -2.61 6.64 -16.05
N ASN A 199 -1.86 6.69 -14.94
CA ASN A 199 -0.40 6.77 -14.98
C ASN A 199 0.30 5.43 -14.70
N ALA A 200 -0.44 4.32 -14.69
CA ALA A 200 0.10 2.99 -14.54
C ALA A 200 0.40 2.33 -15.89
N ILE A 201 1.46 1.55 -15.94
CA ILE A 201 1.84 0.76 -17.11
C ILE A 201 1.62 -0.72 -16.83
N SER A 202 1.22 -1.50 -17.82
CA SER A 202 1.04 -2.93 -17.67
C SER A 202 2.38 -3.66 -17.70
N LEU A 203 2.45 -4.84 -17.08
CA LEU A 203 3.64 -5.69 -17.18
C LEU A 203 3.87 -6.17 -18.61
N ASP A 204 2.81 -6.43 -19.36
CA ASP A 204 2.90 -6.84 -20.76
C ASP A 204 3.48 -5.71 -21.63
N PHE A 205 3.10 -4.45 -21.35
CA PHE A 205 3.72 -3.29 -22.01
C PHE A 205 5.22 -3.23 -21.70
N LEU A 206 5.62 -3.40 -20.42
CA LEU A 206 7.04 -3.41 -20.03
C LEU A 206 7.83 -4.53 -20.72
N GLU A 207 7.24 -5.71 -20.91
CA GLU A 207 7.90 -6.84 -21.59
C GLU A 207 8.14 -6.58 -23.07
N ASN A 208 7.24 -5.83 -23.70
CA ASN A 208 7.30 -5.55 -25.14
C ASN A 208 8.17 -4.32 -25.47
N LEU A 209 8.71 -3.62 -24.47
CA LEU A 209 9.63 -2.50 -24.72
C LEU A 209 10.94 -2.99 -25.34
N LYS A 210 11.23 -2.51 -26.56
CA LYS A 210 12.42 -2.92 -27.34
C LYS A 210 13.68 -2.17 -26.90
N HIS A 211 13.56 -0.95 -26.40
CA HIS A 211 14.70 -0.08 -26.07
C HIS A 211 14.72 0.33 -24.60
N LYS A 212 15.90 0.19 -23.97
CA LYS A 212 16.12 0.57 -22.56
C LYS A 212 15.89 2.05 -22.29
N ASP A 213 16.01 2.91 -23.29
CA ASP A 213 15.82 4.36 -23.13
C ASP A 213 14.33 4.74 -23.00
N GLU A 214 13.41 3.98 -23.60
CA GLU A 214 11.98 4.15 -23.43
C GLU A 214 11.55 3.93 -21.98
N VAL A 215 12.14 2.91 -21.33
CA VAL A 215 11.91 2.61 -19.92
C VAL A 215 12.27 3.79 -19.02
N LYS A 216 13.30 4.53 -19.42
CA LYS A 216 13.78 5.67 -18.63
C LYS A 216 12.71 6.75 -18.46
N ASN A 217 11.86 6.95 -19.43
CA ASN A 217 10.78 7.95 -19.41
C ASN A 217 9.57 7.51 -18.58
N LEU A 218 9.48 6.21 -18.27
CA LEU A 218 8.40 5.62 -17.48
C LEU A 218 8.66 5.63 -15.97
N VAL A 219 9.92 5.88 -15.56
CA VAL A 219 10.30 5.89 -14.14
C VAL A 219 10.09 7.29 -13.58
N LEU A 220 9.23 7.39 -12.57
CA LEU A 220 8.97 8.61 -11.84
C LEU A 220 10.17 8.99 -10.95
N SER A 221 10.39 10.28 -10.76
CA SER A 221 11.45 10.81 -9.91
C SER A 221 11.09 10.73 -8.41
N PHE A 222 12.06 10.99 -7.55
CA PHE A 222 11.83 11.11 -6.10
C PHE A 222 10.87 12.25 -5.76
N SER A 223 11.01 13.40 -6.42
CA SER A 223 10.12 14.55 -6.23
C SER A 223 8.67 14.23 -6.58
N ASP A 224 8.46 13.38 -7.59
CA ASP A 224 7.11 12.96 -7.98
C ASP A 224 6.47 12.02 -6.94
N VAL A 225 7.28 11.39 -6.10
CA VAL A 225 6.83 10.39 -5.12
C VAL A 225 6.63 10.97 -3.73
N LEU A 226 7.42 11.99 -3.36
CA LEU A 226 7.57 12.52 -1.99
C LEU A 226 7.16 14.00 -1.89
N ASP A 227 6.15 14.41 -2.63
CA ASP A 227 5.67 15.80 -2.67
C ASP A 227 5.09 16.33 -1.35
N ASP A 228 4.71 15.43 -0.45
CA ASP A 228 4.20 15.75 0.89
C ASP A 228 5.27 15.66 2.00
N ILE A 229 6.51 15.36 1.65
CA ILE A 229 7.63 15.33 2.61
C ILE A 229 8.41 16.64 2.47
N PRO A 230 8.56 17.41 3.55
CA PRO A 230 9.33 18.64 3.51
C PRO A 230 10.80 18.37 3.12
N VAL A 231 11.34 19.26 2.30
CA VAL A 231 12.71 19.15 1.79
C VAL A 231 13.64 20.09 2.56
N LEU A 232 14.72 19.56 3.11
CA LEU A 232 15.78 20.34 3.72
C LEU A 232 16.98 20.44 2.75
N GLN A 233 17.34 21.65 2.35
CA GLN A 233 18.52 21.90 1.54
C GLN A 233 19.77 22.04 2.42
N ILE A 234 20.82 21.31 2.05
CA ILE A 234 22.12 21.36 2.73
C ILE A 234 23.25 21.64 1.72
N ASN A 235 24.35 22.16 2.23
CA ASN A 235 25.56 22.40 1.42
C ASN A 235 26.36 21.11 1.19
N LYS A 236 27.45 21.22 0.40
CA LYS A 236 28.32 20.08 0.06
C LYS A 236 29.00 19.47 1.28
N LYS A 237 29.55 20.33 2.19
CA LYS A 237 30.23 19.88 3.42
C LYS A 237 29.25 19.10 4.34
N GLU A 238 28.08 19.65 4.58
CA GLU A 238 27.02 19.01 5.36
C GLU A 238 26.53 17.71 4.71
N SER A 239 26.50 17.66 3.38
CA SER A 239 26.15 16.43 2.64
C SER A 239 27.12 15.28 2.93
N GLU A 240 28.43 15.57 3.02
CA GLU A 240 29.39 14.53 3.39
C GLU A 240 29.18 14.06 4.84
N MET A 241 28.93 14.98 5.78
CA MET A 241 28.62 14.62 7.17
C MET A 241 27.42 13.68 7.25
N ILE A 242 26.32 14.03 6.58
CA ILE A 242 25.10 13.20 6.54
C ILE A 242 25.34 11.83 5.89
N LYS A 243 26.16 11.75 4.85
CA LYS A 243 26.51 10.47 4.22
C LYS A 243 27.23 9.51 5.16
N PHE A 244 28.03 10.05 6.06
CA PHE A 244 28.71 9.28 7.12
C PHE A 244 27.84 9.04 8.36
N GLY A 245 26.56 9.44 8.31
CA GLY A 245 25.63 9.24 9.43
C GLY A 245 25.76 10.24 10.57
N GLN A 246 26.55 11.30 10.38
CA GLN A 246 26.72 12.35 11.37
C GLN A 246 25.46 13.22 11.47
N ARG A 247 25.22 13.78 12.66
CA ARG A 247 24.15 14.75 12.88
C ARG A 247 24.56 16.12 12.38
N LEU A 248 23.59 16.93 11.99
CA LEU A 248 23.78 18.33 11.63
C LEU A 248 23.06 19.21 12.63
N ASP A 249 23.76 20.18 13.19
CA ASP A 249 23.14 21.29 13.90
C ASP A 249 22.34 22.13 12.90
N VAL A 250 21.10 22.39 13.22
CA VAL A 250 20.20 23.14 12.33
C VAL A 250 20.45 24.65 12.45
N GLY A 251 20.99 25.13 13.59
CA GLY A 251 21.36 26.52 13.82
C GLY A 251 20.30 27.50 13.30
N GLU A 252 20.78 28.54 12.56
CA GLU A 252 19.92 29.54 11.92
C GLU A 252 18.99 29.01 10.82
N LYS A 253 19.19 27.78 10.34
CA LYS A 253 18.31 27.16 9.33
C LYS A 253 16.91 26.89 9.88
N ILE A 254 16.78 26.77 11.21
CA ILE A 254 15.49 26.66 11.90
C ILE A 254 14.60 27.88 11.61
N ILE A 255 15.19 29.06 11.43
CA ILE A 255 14.45 30.31 11.24
C ILE A 255 13.75 30.37 9.88
N LYS A 256 14.30 29.69 8.87
CA LYS A 256 13.74 29.66 7.50
C LYS A 256 12.65 28.59 7.31
N PHE A 257 12.57 27.60 8.19
CA PHE A 257 11.55 26.59 8.22
C PHE A 257 10.78 26.75 9.54
N ASP A 258 9.47 26.77 9.51
CA ASP A 258 8.61 26.75 10.71
C ASP A 258 8.68 25.37 11.38
N PHE A 259 9.85 25.04 11.92
CA PHE A 259 10.13 23.75 12.56
C PHE A 259 9.30 23.51 13.83
N LYS A 260 8.67 24.53 14.42
CA LYS A 260 7.81 24.36 15.61
C LYS A 260 6.66 23.40 15.37
N ASN A 261 6.20 23.31 14.11
CA ASN A 261 5.13 22.38 13.70
C ASN A 261 5.67 21.03 13.20
N TYR A 262 6.99 20.81 13.17
CA TYR A 262 7.62 19.64 12.57
C TYR A 262 8.50 18.85 13.53
N GLU A 263 8.37 19.04 14.84
CA GLU A 263 9.10 18.23 15.81
C GLU A 263 8.78 16.74 15.59
N SER A 264 9.81 15.92 15.43
CA SER A 264 9.73 14.52 15.00
C SER A 264 9.31 14.26 13.53
N ALA A 265 9.08 15.30 12.72
CA ALA A 265 8.79 15.12 11.29
C ALA A 265 9.99 14.52 10.55
N ILE A 266 9.67 13.82 9.46
CA ILE A 266 10.67 13.27 8.57
C ILE A 266 10.87 14.24 7.41
N PHE A 267 12.13 14.57 7.13
CA PHE A 267 12.56 15.43 6.03
C PHE A 267 13.27 14.63 4.96
N LEU A 268 13.13 15.04 3.71
CA LEU A 268 14.03 14.65 2.64
C LEU A 268 15.20 15.64 2.62
N ILE A 269 16.38 15.16 2.93
CA ILE A 269 17.60 15.98 2.93
C ILE A 269 18.19 15.95 1.53
N CYS A 270 18.38 17.11 0.92
CA CYS A 270 18.88 17.28 -0.43
C CYS A 270 20.12 18.22 -0.45
N SER A 271 21.05 17.91 -1.33
CA SER A 271 22.13 18.84 -1.70
C SER A 271 21.93 19.22 -3.16
N GLN A 272 21.62 20.48 -3.42
CA GLN A 272 21.15 20.94 -4.71
C GLN A 272 19.89 20.11 -5.13
N THR A 273 19.93 19.43 -6.27
CA THR A 273 18.86 18.57 -6.76
C THR A 273 19.00 17.09 -6.37
N THR A 274 20.04 16.74 -5.59
CA THR A 274 20.33 15.34 -5.26
C THR A 274 19.81 15.00 -3.87
N PRO A 275 18.91 14.00 -3.70
CA PRO A 275 18.51 13.50 -2.39
C PRO A 275 19.69 12.77 -1.73
N ILE A 276 19.97 13.11 -0.47
CA ILE A 276 21.09 12.56 0.29
C ILE A 276 20.60 11.55 1.32
N ALA A 277 19.56 11.90 2.08
CA ALA A 277 19.02 11.06 3.13
C ALA A 277 17.57 11.41 3.47
N PHE A 278 16.89 10.52 4.19
CA PHE A 278 15.83 10.93 5.09
C PHE A 278 16.43 11.28 6.45
N GLY A 279 15.99 12.38 7.04
CA GLY A 279 16.37 12.82 8.37
C GLY A 279 15.16 13.10 9.26
N ARG A 280 15.41 13.22 10.56
CA ARG A 280 14.45 13.65 11.56
C ARG A 280 15.06 14.77 12.37
N LEU A 281 14.26 15.76 12.75
CA LEU A 281 14.66 16.79 13.68
C LEU A 281 14.50 16.25 15.12
N GLU A 282 15.59 16.30 15.90
CA GLU A 282 15.61 15.97 17.32
C GLU A 282 16.46 17.03 18.03
N LYS A 283 15.87 17.78 18.96
CA LYS A 283 16.60 18.79 19.79
C LYS A 283 17.52 19.73 19.02
N ASN A 284 17.03 20.36 17.97
CA ASN A 284 17.81 21.27 17.10
C ASN A 284 18.88 20.59 16.22
N GLU A 285 18.97 19.26 16.21
CA GLU A 285 19.85 18.52 15.32
C GLU A 285 19.04 17.70 14.31
N ILE A 286 19.55 17.56 13.10
CA ILE A 286 19.03 16.64 12.12
C ILE A 286 19.80 15.34 12.20
N GLN A 287 19.09 14.29 12.58
CA GLN A 287 19.59 12.93 12.59
C GLN A 287 19.26 12.24 11.28
N PRO A 288 20.23 11.74 10.49
CA PRO A 288 19.95 10.92 9.31
C PRO A 288 19.35 9.57 9.71
N ILE A 289 18.24 9.21 9.07
CA ILE A 289 17.52 7.94 9.30
C ILE A 289 17.87 6.90 8.24
N LYS A 290 17.96 7.35 6.99
CA LYS A 290 18.25 6.50 5.83
C LYS A 290 19.05 7.31 4.81
N VAL A 291 20.34 7.02 4.68
CA VAL A 291 21.22 7.63 3.67
C VAL A 291 21.02 6.92 2.33
N PHE A 292 20.98 7.67 1.24
CA PHE A 292 20.90 7.16 -0.13
C PHE A 292 22.30 6.91 -0.71
N ASN A 293 22.48 5.74 -1.31
CA ASN A 293 23.70 5.36 -2.01
C ASN A 293 23.40 5.23 -3.50
N PHE A 294 23.43 6.37 -4.20
CA PHE A 294 23.28 6.36 -5.65
C PHE A 294 24.61 6.05 -6.33
N ASP A 295 24.65 5.00 -7.14
CA ASP A 295 25.72 4.84 -8.14
C ASP A 295 25.71 6.11 -9.01
N TRP A 296 26.88 6.69 -9.30
CA TRP A 296 27.00 7.99 -9.98
C TRP A 296 26.29 8.04 -11.34
N LEU A 297 26.11 6.90 -12.01
CA LEU A 297 25.36 6.77 -13.26
C LEU A 297 23.85 7.06 -13.11
N LEU A 298 23.28 6.93 -11.92
CA LEU A 298 21.87 7.18 -11.63
C LEU A 298 21.62 8.57 -11.04
N LYS A 299 22.65 9.33 -10.64
CA LYS A 299 22.52 10.65 -10.00
C LYS A 299 21.72 11.66 -10.82
N ARG A 300 21.77 11.59 -12.16
CA ARG A 300 21.07 12.55 -13.05
C ARG A 300 19.53 12.46 -13.01
N ARG A 301 18.93 11.47 -12.34
CA ARG A 301 17.48 11.19 -12.36
C ARG A 301 16.78 11.36 -11.03
N PHE A 302 17.54 11.46 -9.96
CA PHE A 302 16.97 11.70 -8.65
C PHE A 302 17.12 13.19 -8.34
N ARG A 303 16.09 13.98 -8.68
CA ARG A 303 16.08 15.42 -8.39
C ARG A 303 15.14 15.70 -7.23
N CYS A 304 15.59 16.53 -6.30
CA CYS A 304 14.72 17.27 -5.38
C CYS A 304 14.15 18.48 -6.12
N ARG A 305 12.97 18.91 -5.75
CA ARG A 305 12.41 20.21 -6.13
C ARG A 305 13.09 21.31 -5.35
#